data_af4a2bd122e6e7a798615a69a9d4069b
#
_entry.id   af4a2bd122e6e7a798615a69a9d4069b
#
_cell.length_a   1.000
_cell.length_b   1.000
_cell.length_c   1.000
_cell.angle_alpha   90.00
_cell.angle_beta   90.00
_cell.angle_gamma   90.00
#
_symmetry.space_group_name_H-M   'P 1'
#
loop_
_entity.id
_entity.type
_entity.pdbx_description
1 polymer ?
#
loop_
_entity_poly.entity_id
_entity_poly.type
_entity_poly.pdbx_seq_one_letter_code
_entity_poly.pdbx_strand_id
1 'polypeptide(L)'
;MCDEDTNKDSEDYVRKLSRREFGAVTAATSLAMILPPTANARTIASSEVLIKTPDGLCDALFVHPAEEKSPAVLMWPDILSLRPAFRMMATRLAESGYAVLCVNPYFRNSKAPVVAVGESFQDESTRTKVMPMYRNLSAKTHTRDAEAFVSWLDEQDTVDSKRKMGTMGYCMGGPIVMRTAAAVPNRIGAACSYHGGGLVTDREDSPHLLIPNMNANFLIAIAENDDKREPKTKTVLRDTFNKYSLEAEIEVYEGAMHGWCVLDSRVYNQEAAEEAWSRTLNLFNRSL
;
A
#
# COMPACT_ATOMS: atom_id res chain seq x y z
N MET A 1 -10.33 1.29 9.06
CA MET A 1 -11.06 0.26 8.28
C MET A 1 -11.99 1.00 7.33
N CYS A 2 -12.10 0.57 6.05
CA CYS A 2 -13.11 1.16 5.16
C CYS A 2 -14.49 0.72 5.63
N ASP A 3 -15.17 1.53 6.39
CA ASP A 3 -16.51 1.33 6.93
C ASP A 3 -17.48 2.41 6.42
N GLU A 4 -18.73 2.36 6.87
CA GLU A 4 -19.76 3.32 6.44
C GLU A 4 -19.40 4.76 6.84
N ASP A 5 -18.73 4.95 7.98
CA ASP A 5 -18.31 6.28 8.44
C ASP A 5 -17.20 6.86 7.55
N THR A 6 -16.22 6.03 7.12
CA THR A 6 -15.21 6.44 6.15
C THR A 6 -15.83 6.90 4.83
N ASN A 7 -16.87 6.18 4.36
CA ASN A 7 -17.60 6.54 3.14
C ASN A 7 -18.33 7.87 3.30
N LYS A 8 -19.02 8.07 4.41
CA LYS A 8 -19.76 9.31 4.71
C LYS A 8 -18.83 10.52 4.78
N ASP A 9 -17.68 10.38 5.46
CA ASP A 9 -16.67 11.43 5.53
C ASP A 9 -16.15 11.79 4.13
N SER A 10 -15.88 10.79 3.29
CA SER A 10 -15.43 10.99 1.91
C SER A 10 -16.49 11.67 1.05
N GLU A 11 -17.78 11.30 1.18
CA GLU A 11 -18.88 11.96 0.48
C GLU A 11 -19.05 13.41 0.91
N ASP A 12 -18.97 13.70 2.20
CA ASP A 12 -19.07 15.06 2.74
C ASP A 12 -17.89 15.93 2.30
N TYR A 13 -16.67 15.36 2.21
CA TYR A 13 -15.50 16.04 1.69
C TYR A 13 -15.68 16.38 0.21
N VAL A 14 -16.03 15.42 -0.64
CA VAL A 14 -16.27 15.63 -2.07
C VAL A 14 -17.38 16.65 -2.31
N ARG A 15 -18.43 16.67 -1.49
CA ARG A 15 -19.50 17.65 -1.57
C ARG A 15 -19.03 19.08 -1.26
N LYS A 16 -18.03 19.23 -0.36
CA LYS A 16 -17.44 20.53 0.02
C LYS A 16 -16.45 21.05 -1.02
N LEU A 17 -15.81 20.15 -1.80
CA LEU A 17 -15.01 20.54 -2.95
C LEU A 17 -15.90 21.30 -3.91
N SER A 18 -15.60 22.58 -4.15
CA SER A 18 -16.44 23.46 -4.97
C SER A 18 -16.53 22.92 -6.40
N ARG A 19 -17.65 23.19 -7.08
CA ARG A 19 -17.85 22.85 -8.49
C ARG A 19 -16.75 23.37 -9.44
N ARG A 20 -15.87 24.26 -8.99
CA ARG A 20 -14.72 24.79 -9.76
C ARG A 20 -13.55 23.81 -9.84
N GLU A 21 -13.39 22.90 -8.88
CA GLU A 21 -12.31 21.90 -8.86
C GLU A 21 -12.71 20.60 -9.57
N PHE A 22 -14.00 20.43 -9.87
CA PHE A 22 -14.56 19.20 -10.48
C PHE A 22 -14.55 19.20 -12.02
N GLY A 23 -13.96 20.18 -12.65
CA GLY A 23 -13.88 20.27 -14.11
C GLY A 23 -12.65 19.56 -14.65
N ALA A 24 -12.82 18.31 -15.06
CA ALA A 24 -11.95 17.52 -15.93
C ALA A 24 -11.19 16.34 -15.29
N VAL A 25 -11.87 15.25 -15.00
CA VAL A 25 -11.24 13.94 -15.08
C VAL A 25 -12.21 12.96 -15.77
N THR A 26 -12.10 12.86 -17.05
CA THR A 26 -12.73 11.79 -17.84
C THR A 26 -11.65 10.80 -18.28
N ALA A 27 -11.79 9.54 -17.85
CA ALA A 27 -11.21 8.32 -18.38
C ALA A 27 -9.68 8.09 -18.22
N ALA A 28 -9.26 6.86 -18.38
CA ALA A 28 -7.94 6.27 -18.13
C ALA A 28 -6.71 7.02 -18.73
N THR A 29 -6.88 7.87 -19.70
CA THR A 29 -5.83 8.72 -20.26
C THR A 29 -5.46 9.92 -19.35
N SER A 30 -6.32 10.29 -18.41
CA SER A 30 -6.09 11.41 -17.49
C SER A 30 -5.32 11.02 -16.23
N LEU A 31 -5.33 9.76 -15.81
CA LEU A 31 -4.55 9.29 -14.65
C LEU A 31 -3.03 9.46 -14.86
N ALA A 32 -2.53 9.23 -16.07
CA ALA A 32 -1.10 9.39 -16.38
C ALA A 32 -0.60 10.84 -16.27
N MET A 33 -1.50 11.84 -16.39
CA MET A 33 -1.15 13.26 -16.27
C MET A 33 -1.13 13.75 -14.81
N ILE A 34 -1.62 12.96 -13.85
CA ILE A 34 -1.70 13.35 -12.44
C ILE A 34 -0.37 13.13 -11.72
N LEU A 35 0.40 12.13 -12.13
CA LEU A 35 1.70 11.86 -11.53
C LEU A 35 2.77 12.79 -12.09
N PRO A 36 3.52 13.50 -11.24
CA PRO A 36 4.72 14.18 -11.67
C PRO A 36 5.70 13.19 -12.29
N PRO A 37 6.42 13.56 -13.35
CA PRO A 37 7.45 12.72 -13.94
C PRO A 37 8.53 12.42 -12.90
N THR A 38 8.99 11.17 -12.87
CA THR A 38 10.10 10.76 -12.02
C THR A 38 11.39 11.44 -12.51
N ALA A 39 12.04 12.19 -11.64
CA ALA A 39 13.33 12.80 -11.97
C ALA A 39 14.35 11.67 -12.23
N ASN A 40 15.03 11.72 -13.40
CA ASN A 40 15.96 10.67 -13.84
C ASN A 40 15.30 9.28 -13.93
N ALA A 41 14.08 9.21 -14.49
CA ALA A 41 13.34 7.97 -14.67
C ALA A 41 14.20 6.92 -15.39
N ARG A 42 14.25 5.71 -14.81
CA ARG A 42 14.96 4.56 -15.38
C ARG A 42 14.10 3.89 -16.46
N THR A 43 14.75 3.31 -17.44
CA THR A 43 14.07 2.37 -18.35
C THR A 43 13.62 1.17 -17.54
N ILE A 44 12.36 0.78 -17.69
CA ILE A 44 11.76 -0.32 -16.94
C ILE A 44 11.33 -1.47 -17.85
N ALA A 45 11.30 -2.67 -17.27
CA ALA A 45 10.61 -3.85 -17.81
C ALA A 45 9.42 -4.20 -16.91
N SER A 46 8.33 -4.70 -17.50
CA SER A 46 7.09 -5.02 -16.81
C SER A 46 6.54 -6.35 -17.28
N SER A 47 6.07 -7.19 -16.36
CA SER A 47 5.48 -8.50 -16.67
C SER A 47 4.34 -8.85 -15.71
N GLU A 48 3.31 -9.53 -16.23
CA GLU A 48 2.33 -10.23 -15.41
C GLU A 48 2.94 -11.56 -14.98
N VAL A 49 2.90 -11.84 -13.69
CA VAL A 49 3.50 -13.04 -13.11
C VAL A 49 2.46 -13.85 -12.33
N LEU A 50 2.71 -15.16 -12.23
CA LEU A 50 1.94 -16.07 -11.39
C LEU A 50 2.87 -16.64 -10.32
N ILE A 51 2.60 -16.35 -9.07
CA ILE A 51 3.44 -16.75 -7.95
C ILE A 51 2.78 -17.90 -7.22
N LYS A 52 3.51 -18.99 -7.04
CA LYS A 52 3.04 -20.13 -6.27
C LYS A 52 3.04 -19.78 -4.78
N THR A 53 1.88 -19.90 -4.16
CA THR A 53 1.69 -19.76 -2.71
C THR A 53 1.17 -21.07 -2.13
N PRO A 54 1.17 -21.26 -0.80
CA PRO A 54 0.54 -22.41 -0.18
C PRO A 54 -0.96 -22.58 -0.50
N ASP A 55 -1.63 -21.52 -0.90
CA ASP A 55 -3.09 -21.49 -1.15
C ASP A 55 -3.47 -21.35 -2.63
N GLY A 56 -2.50 -21.46 -3.54
CA GLY A 56 -2.74 -21.39 -4.98
C GLY A 56 -1.78 -20.45 -5.73
N LEU A 57 -2.16 -20.07 -6.95
CA LEU A 57 -1.38 -19.16 -7.79
C LEU A 57 -1.89 -17.73 -7.63
N CYS A 58 -1.02 -16.85 -7.17
CA CYS A 58 -1.29 -15.41 -7.07
C CYS A 58 -0.87 -14.72 -8.36
N ASP A 59 -1.79 -14.05 -9.01
CA ASP A 59 -1.50 -13.12 -10.11
C ASP A 59 -1.00 -11.79 -9.55
N ALA A 60 0.07 -11.26 -10.15
CA ALA A 60 0.72 -10.04 -9.73
C ALA A 60 1.37 -9.31 -10.91
N LEU A 61 1.64 -8.01 -10.73
CA LEU A 61 2.48 -7.23 -11.62
C LEU A 61 3.90 -7.17 -11.04
N PHE A 62 4.90 -7.51 -11.85
CA PHE A 62 6.30 -7.29 -11.54
C PHE A 62 6.90 -6.26 -12.49
N VAL A 63 7.42 -5.16 -11.93
CA VAL A 63 8.03 -4.04 -12.67
C VAL A 63 9.38 -3.74 -12.05
N HIS A 64 10.41 -3.58 -12.88
CA HIS A 64 11.78 -3.36 -12.40
C HIS A 64 12.61 -2.54 -13.39
N PRO A 65 13.70 -1.87 -12.96
CA PRO A 65 14.69 -1.33 -13.87
C PRO A 65 15.22 -2.41 -14.83
N ALA A 66 15.34 -2.07 -16.13
CA ALA A 66 15.67 -3.04 -17.17
C ALA A 66 17.16 -3.42 -17.20
N GLU A 67 18.05 -2.53 -16.73
CA GLU A 67 19.49 -2.60 -16.95
C GLU A 67 20.30 -2.98 -15.71
N GLU A 68 19.67 -3.02 -14.52
CA GLU A 68 20.40 -3.23 -13.25
C GLU A 68 19.60 -4.02 -12.23
N LYS A 69 20.31 -4.70 -11.34
CA LYS A 69 19.70 -5.29 -10.14
C LYS A 69 19.31 -4.18 -9.16
N SER A 70 18.13 -4.30 -8.60
CA SER A 70 17.56 -3.28 -7.71
C SER A 70 17.02 -3.88 -6.43
N PRO A 71 16.97 -3.11 -5.32
CA PRO A 71 16.27 -3.57 -4.12
C PRO A 71 14.79 -3.76 -4.42
N ALA A 72 14.21 -4.82 -3.86
CA ALA A 72 12.82 -5.14 -4.10
C ALA A 72 11.87 -4.39 -3.17
N VAL A 73 10.65 -4.13 -3.65
CA VAL A 73 9.54 -3.59 -2.86
C VAL A 73 8.28 -4.43 -3.10
N LEU A 74 7.71 -4.97 -2.02
CA LEU A 74 6.42 -5.64 -2.06
C LEU A 74 5.31 -4.62 -1.79
N MET A 75 4.40 -4.43 -2.77
CA MET A 75 3.31 -3.46 -2.72
C MET A 75 1.97 -4.16 -2.50
N TRP A 76 1.28 -3.78 -1.42
CA TRP A 76 -0.04 -4.26 -1.04
C TRP A 76 -1.12 -3.21 -1.38
N PRO A 77 -1.98 -3.49 -2.36
CA PRO A 77 -3.07 -2.60 -2.73
C PRO A 77 -4.10 -2.38 -1.61
N ASP A 78 -4.99 -1.43 -1.85
CA ASP A 78 -6.18 -1.22 -1.03
C ASP A 78 -7.26 -2.29 -1.26
N ILE A 79 -8.45 -2.10 -0.67
CA ILE A 79 -9.59 -3.03 -0.73
C ILE A 79 -10.12 -3.28 -2.17
N LEU A 80 -9.79 -2.42 -3.13
CA LEU A 80 -10.16 -2.61 -4.54
C LEU A 80 -9.10 -3.43 -5.31
N SER A 81 -8.03 -3.88 -4.66
CA SER A 81 -7.00 -4.77 -5.18
C SER A 81 -6.16 -4.18 -6.34
N LEU A 82 -5.40 -5.05 -7.00
CA LEU A 82 -4.55 -4.73 -8.14
C LEU A 82 -5.40 -4.26 -9.34
N ARG A 83 -5.21 -3.00 -9.73
CA ARG A 83 -5.93 -2.33 -10.81
C ARG A 83 -5.05 -1.26 -11.47
N PRO A 84 -5.49 -0.55 -12.52
CA PRO A 84 -4.65 0.42 -13.25
C PRO A 84 -3.93 1.45 -12.36
N ALA A 85 -4.58 1.99 -11.33
CA ALA A 85 -3.95 2.93 -10.41
C ALA A 85 -2.70 2.35 -9.72
N PHE A 86 -2.79 1.14 -9.16
CA PHE A 86 -1.64 0.48 -8.53
C PHE A 86 -0.56 0.06 -9.52
N ARG A 87 -0.94 -0.30 -10.76
CA ARG A 87 0.02 -0.55 -11.84
C ARG A 87 0.85 0.69 -12.14
N MET A 88 0.23 1.85 -12.24
CA MET A 88 0.93 3.13 -12.46
C MET A 88 1.80 3.52 -11.27
N MET A 89 1.34 3.34 -10.03
CA MET A 89 2.12 3.60 -8.83
C MET A 89 3.33 2.67 -8.71
N ALA A 90 3.18 1.39 -9.04
CA ALA A 90 4.28 0.43 -9.10
C ALA A 90 5.29 0.79 -10.19
N THR A 91 4.82 1.20 -11.37
CA THR A 91 5.66 1.69 -12.48
C THR A 91 6.50 2.89 -12.04
N ARG A 92 5.89 3.90 -11.44
CA ARG A 92 6.60 5.07 -10.92
C ARG A 92 7.68 4.72 -9.91
N LEU A 93 7.41 3.74 -9.04
CA LEU A 93 8.40 3.29 -8.07
C LEU A 93 9.56 2.53 -8.74
N ALA A 94 9.27 1.75 -9.79
CA ALA A 94 10.30 1.07 -10.58
C ALA A 94 11.17 2.09 -11.36
N GLU A 95 10.58 3.13 -11.93
CA GLU A 95 11.31 4.26 -12.54
C GLU A 95 12.23 4.96 -11.54
N SER A 96 11.89 4.92 -10.24
CA SER A 96 12.71 5.45 -9.15
C SER A 96 13.83 4.50 -8.71
N GLY A 97 13.95 3.30 -9.30
CA GLY A 97 15.08 2.38 -9.09
C GLY A 97 14.80 1.20 -8.18
N TYR A 98 13.55 0.75 -8.08
CA TYR A 98 13.15 -0.42 -7.27
C TYR A 98 12.56 -1.52 -8.13
N ALA A 99 12.78 -2.79 -7.76
CA ALA A 99 12.07 -3.92 -8.34
C ALA A 99 10.76 -4.14 -7.56
N VAL A 100 9.62 -3.84 -8.19
CA VAL A 100 8.32 -3.73 -7.50
C VAL A 100 7.43 -4.90 -7.84
N LEU A 101 7.00 -5.64 -6.83
CA LEU A 101 5.96 -6.65 -6.94
C LEU A 101 4.65 -6.10 -6.36
N CYS A 102 3.67 -5.84 -7.22
CA CYS A 102 2.33 -5.44 -6.82
C CYS A 102 1.37 -6.61 -6.97
N VAL A 103 0.87 -7.12 -5.85
CA VAL A 103 0.13 -8.39 -5.77
C VAL A 103 -1.39 -8.21 -5.86
N ASN A 104 -2.10 -9.27 -6.23
CA ASN A 104 -3.53 -9.40 -6.04
C ASN A 104 -3.83 -10.06 -4.69
N PRO A 105 -4.23 -9.35 -3.62
CA PRO A 105 -4.51 -9.96 -2.32
C PRO A 105 -5.66 -10.97 -2.35
N TYR A 106 -6.52 -10.87 -3.38
CA TYR A 106 -7.73 -11.70 -3.52
C TYR A 106 -7.56 -12.89 -4.47
N PHE A 107 -6.33 -13.28 -4.81
CA PHE A 107 -6.05 -14.37 -5.76
C PHE A 107 -6.76 -15.69 -5.43
N ARG A 108 -7.09 -15.93 -4.16
CA ARG A 108 -7.88 -17.11 -3.72
C ARG A 108 -9.31 -17.08 -4.20
N ASN A 109 -9.82 -15.91 -4.53
CA ASN A 109 -11.22 -15.69 -4.90
C ASN A 109 -11.38 -15.29 -6.37
N SER A 110 -10.50 -14.43 -6.88
CA SER A 110 -10.61 -13.85 -8.22
C SER A 110 -9.26 -13.39 -8.74
N LYS A 111 -9.09 -13.42 -10.06
CA LYS A 111 -7.99 -12.73 -10.74
C LYS A 111 -8.21 -11.22 -10.73
N ALA A 112 -7.12 -10.46 -10.75
CA ALA A 112 -7.15 -9.01 -10.93
C ALA A 112 -7.40 -8.63 -12.41
N PRO A 113 -8.07 -7.49 -12.68
CA PRO A 113 -8.69 -6.60 -11.70
C PRO A 113 -10.02 -7.15 -11.16
N VAL A 114 -10.28 -6.97 -9.87
CA VAL A 114 -11.54 -7.40 -9.25
C VAL A 114 -12.65 -6.36 -9.39
N VAL A 115 -12.31 -5.13 -9.74
CA VAL A 115 -13.24 -4.02 -9.99
C VAL A 115 -12.96 -3.42 -11.36
N ALA A 116 -13.99 -2.88 -12.01
CA ALA A 116 -13.83 -2.15 -13.26
C ALA A 116 -13.30 -0.73 -13.03
N VAL A 117 -12.79 -0.11 -14.09
CA VAL A 117 -12.36 1.30 -14.04
C VAL A 117 -13.55 2.19 -13.71
N GLY A 118 -13.39 3.06 -12.72
CA GLY A 118 -14.44 3.96 -12.25
C GLY A 118 -15.33 3.40 -11.13
N GLU A 119 -15.28 2.09 -10.84
CA GLU A 119 -15.93 1.53 -9.65
C GLU A 119 -15.25 2.04 -8.38
N SER A 120 -16.04 2.40 -7.37
CA SER A 120 -15.58 2.94 -6.09
C SER A 120 -16.10 2.11 -4.94
N PHE A 121 -15.35 2.05 -3.84
CA PHE A 121 -15.83 1.42 -2.60
C PHE A 121 -17.07 2.13 -2.01
N GLN A 122 -17.35 3.36 -2.40
CA GLN A 122 -18.58 4.08 -2.05
C GLN A 122 -19.83 3.48 -2.74
N ASP A 123 -19.66 2.77 -3.85
CA ASP A 123 -20.75 2.13 -4.57
C ASP A 123 -21.16 0.81 -3.88
N GLU A 124 -22.44 0.63 -3.59
CA GLU A 124 -22.95 -0.56 -2.88
C GLU A 124 -22.64 -1.86 -3.64
N SER A 125 -22.76 -1.83 -4.97
CA SER A 125 -22.43 -2.98 -5.82
C SER A 125 -20.96 -3.40 -5.68
N THR A 126 -20.05 -2.43 -5.63
CA THR A 126 -18.61 -2.67 -5.43
C THR A 126 -18.35 -3.25 -4.04
N ARG A 127 -18.97 -2.71 -2.99
CA ARG A 127 -18.85 -3.26 -1.61
C ARG A 127 -19.35 -4.70 -1.55
N THR A 128 -20.52 -4.97 -2.12
CA THR A 128 -21.09 -6.32 -2.15
C THR A 128 -20.15 -7.32 -2.81
N LYS A 129 -19.40 -6.89 -3.82
CA LYS A 129 -18.44 -7.71 -4.55
C LYS A 129 -17.14 -7.94 -3.75
N VAL A 130 -16.54 -6.90 -3.17
CA VAL A 130 -15.20 -7.00 -2.59
C VAL A 130 -15.20 -7.45 -1.13
N MET A 131 -16.24 -7.14 -0.34
CA MET A 131 -16.29 -7.48 1.09
C MET A 131 -16.21 -8.98 1.41
N PRO A 132 -16.83 -9.89 0.64
CA PRO A 132 -16.62 -11.33 0.85
C PRO A 132 -15.15 -11.74 0.67
N MET A 133 -14.45 -11.19 -0.33
CA MET A 133 -13.03 -11.47 -0.59
C MET A 133 -12.15 -10.92 0.55
N TYR A 134 -12.42 -9.69 1.00
CA TYR A 134 -11.73 -9.08 2.14
C TYR A 134 -11.89 -9.91 3.42
N ARG A 135 -13.09 -10.42 3.73
CA ARG A 135 -13.36 -11.24 4.92
C ARG A 135 -12.65 -12.59 4.91
N ASN A 136 -12.21 -13.08 3.76
CA ASN A 136 -11.40 -14.30 3.63
C ASN A 136 -9.91 -14.06 3.95
N LEU A 137 -9.49 -12.81 4.09
CA LEU A 137 -8.14 -12.47 4.52
C LEU A 137 -8.02 -12.58 6.05
N SER A 138 -6.84 -12.93 6.52
CA SER A 138 -6.53 -13.09 7.95
C SER A 138 -5.05 -12.82 8.21
N ALA A 139 -4.67 -12.63 9.47
CA ALA A 139 -3.27 -12.53 9.85
C ALA A 139 -2.44 -13.72 9.33
N LYS A 140 -2.99 -14.93 9.39
CA LYS A 140 -2.34 -16.16 8.91
C LYS A 140 -2.12 -16.15 7.39
N THR A 141 -3.13 -15.74 6.60
CA THR A 141 -2.97 -15.65 5.14
C THR A 141 -1.97 -14.58 4.75
N HIS A 142 -2.01 -13.41 5.40
CA HIS A 142 -1.05 -12.33 5.17
C HIS A 142 0.40 -12.76 5.40
N THR A 143 0.67 -13.47 6.50
CA THR A 143 2.01 -13.99 6.83
C THR A 143 2.51 -14.97 5.76
N ARG A 144 1.69 -15.98 5.42
CA ARG A 144 2.07 -16.99 4.40
C ARG A 144 2.29 -16.40 3.02
N ASP A 145 1.45 -15.40 2.65
CA ASP A 145 1.57 -14.71 1.39
C ASP A 145 2.85 -13.88 1.34
N ALA A 146 3.15 -13.14 2.42
CA ALA A 146 4.36 -12.35 2.54
C ALA A 146 5.62 -13.22 2.41
N GLU A 147 5.68 -14.37 3.09
CA GLU A 147 6.78 -15.33 2.99
C GLU A 147 6.96 -15.84 1.56
N ALA A 148 5.87 -16.22 0.88
CA ALA A 148 5.90 -16.70 -0.49
C ALA A 148 6.35 -15.62 -1.47
N PHE A 149 5.86 -14.38 -1.33
CA PHE A 149 6.22 -13.28 -2.23
C PHE A 149 7.66 -12.80 -2.03
N VAL A 150 8.14 -12.76 -0.80
CA VAL A 150 9.54 -12.41 -0.52
C VAL A 150 10.49 -13.49 -1.06
N SER A 151 10.15 -14.79 -0.87
CA SER A 151 10.94 -15.89 -1.45
C SER A 151 10.97 -15.80 -2.97
N TRP A 152 9.84 -15.53 -3.62
CA TRP A 152 9.78 -15.36 -5.06
C TRP A 152 10.63 -14.18 -5.56
N LEU A 153 10.59 -13.04 -4.84
CA LEU A 153 11.42 -11.88 -5.17
C LEU A 153 12.92 -12.19 -5.06
N ASP A 154 13.33 -12.96 -4.06
CA ASP A 154 14.73 -13.37 -3.89
C ASP A 154 15.26 -14.28 -5.01
N GLU A 155 14.37 -14.95 -5.74
CA GLU A 155 14.69 -15.81 -6.89
C GLU A 155 14.81 -15.02 -8.22
N GLN A 156 14.44 -13.71 -8.25
CA GLN A 156 14.48 -12.94 -9.49
C GLN A 156 15.89 -12.40 -9.76
N ASP A 157 16.40 -12.64 -10.98
CA ASP A 157 17.73 -12.17 -11.40
C ASP A 157 17.88 -10.65 -11.38
N THR A 158 16.79 -9.91 -11.47
CA THR A 158 16.73 -8.44 -11.45
C THR A 158 16.66 -7.85 -10.05
N VAL A 159 16.50 -8.69 -9.03
CA VAL A 159 16.50 -8.28 -7.62
C VAL A 159 17.90 -8.42 -7.03
N ASP A 160 18.35 -7.39 -6.32
CA ASP A 160 19.55 -7.46 -5.48
C ASP A 160 19.22 -8.12 -4.14
N SER A 161 19.30 -9.44 -4.08
CA SER A 161 19.00 -10.23 -2.88
C SER A 161 19.96 -10.01 -1.70
N LYS A 162 21.07 -9.29 -1.91
CA LYS A 162 22.00 -8.90 -0.82
C LYS A 162 21.53 -7.68 -0.06
N ARG A 163 20.68 -6.86 -0.65
CA ARG A 163 20.07 -5.69 -0.03
C ARG A 163 18.76 -6.05 0.68
N LYS A 164 18.37 -5.23 1.65
CA LYS A 164 17.05 -5.35 2.27
C LYS A 164 15.94 -5.02 1.27
N MET A 165 14.73 -5.45 1.56
CA MET A 165 13.53 -5.15 0.79
C MET A 165 12.67 -4.12 1.49
N GLY A 166 11.92 -3.34 0.70
CA GLY A 166 10.82 -2.53 1.20
C GLY A 166 9.48 -3.28 1.14
N THR A 167 8.55 -2.84 1.97
CA THR A 167 7.14 -3.18 1.80
C THR A 167 6.28 -1.94 2.00
N MET A 168 5.22 -1.81 1.20
CA MET A 168 4.31 -0.67 1.30
C MET A 168 2.88 -1.09 1.04
N GLY A 169 1.93 -0.42 1.68
CA GLY A 169 0.53 -0.80 1.56
C GLY A 169 -0.45 0.31 1.91
N TYR A 170 -1.61 0.23 1.31
CA TYR A 170 -2.64 1.26 1.30
C TYR A 170 -3.93 0.74 1.91
N CYS A 171 -4.58 1.49 2.80
CA CYS A 171 -5.85 1.10 3.42
C CYS A 171 -5.76 -0.30 4.06
N MET A 172 -6.43 -1.29 3.47
CA MET A 172 -6.33 -2.70 3.83
C MET A 172 -4.88 -3.21 3.83
N GLY A 173 -4.05 -2.71 2.92
CA GLY A 173 -2.62 -3.07 2.82
C GLY A 173 -1.79 -2.61 4.00
N GLY A 174 -2.19 -1.56 4.74
CA GLY A 174 -1.43 -1.03 5.87
C GLY A 174 -1.13 -2.06 6.96
N PRO A 175 -2.12 -2.72 7.57
CA PRO A 175 -1.88 -3.81 8.53
C PRO A 175 -1.14 -5.01 7.91
N ILE A 176 -1.26 -5.25 6.60
CA ILE A 176 -0.53 -6.32 5.93
C ILE A 176 0.98 -5.99 5.89
N VAL A 177 1.35 -4.74 5.68
CA VAL A 177 2.75 -4.27 5.75
C VAL A 177 3.39 -4.61 7.10
N MET A 178 2.70 -4.34 8.21
CA MET A 178 3.22 -4.66 9.55
C MET A 178 3.40 -6.18 9.73
N ARG A 179 2.43 -6.97 9.25
CA ARG A 179 2.53 -8.43 9.28
C ARG A 179 3.65 -8.96 8.38
N THR A 180 3.87 -8.34 7.22
CA THR A 180 4.99 -8.66 6.33
C THR A 180 6.33 -8.40 7.02
N ALA A 181 6.50 -7.23 7.65
CA ALA A 181 7.73 -6.89 8.36
C ALA A 181 8.03 -7.86 9.52
N ALA A 182 6.99 -8.34 10.21
CA ALA A 182 7.14 -9.32 11.29
C ALA A 182 7.36 -10.76 10.78
N ALA A 183 6.78 -11.12 9.63
CA ALA A 183 6.92 -12.47 9.05
C ALA A 183 8.34 -12.73 8.53
N VAL A 184 8.94 -11.71 7.91
CA VAL A 184 10.27 -11.83 7.27
C VAL A 184 11.23 -10.71 7.72
N PRO A 185 11.49 -10.59 9.03
CA PRO A 185 12.22 -9.45 9.62
C PRO A 185 13.66 -9.34 9.12
N ASN A 186 14.25 -10.44 8.69
CA ASN A 186 15.61 -10.45 8.15
C ASN A 186 15.70 -9.88 6.73
N ARG A 187 14.58 -9.79 6.00
CA ARG A 187 14.54 -9.28 4.63
C ARG A 187 13.98 -7.87 4.54
N ILE A 188 13.00 -7.51 5.37
CA ILE A 188 12.38 -6.19 5.33
C ILE A 188 13.21 -5.18 6.11
N GLY A 189 13.69 -4.15 5.41
CA GLY A 189 14.42 -3.02 5.97
C GLY A 189 13.59 -1.74 6.11
N ALA A 190 12.55 -1.60 5.28
CA ALA A 190 11.64 -0.46 5.30
C ALA A 190 10.19 -0.87 5.10
N ALA A 191 9.27 -0.20 5.79
CA ALA A 191 7.84 -0.53 5.75
C ALA A 191 6.98 0.76 5.77
N CYS A 192 6.09 0.93 4.78
CA CYS A 192 5.25 2.11 4.64
C CYS A 192 3.77 1.75 4.68
N SER A 193 3.02 2.34 5.60
CA SER A 193 1.57 2.20 5.70
C SER A 193 0.88 3.53 5.42
N TYR A 194 0.03 3.58 4.39
CA TYR A 194 -0.72 4.77 4.02
C TYR A 194 -2.19 4.58 4.35
N HIS A 195 -2.75 5.48 5.14
CA HIS A 195 -4.13 5.42 5.64
C HIS A 195 -4.56 3.99 6.04
N GLY A 196 -3.65 3.26 6.70
CA GLY A 196 -3.90 1.89 7.15
C GLY A 196 -4.90 1.86 8.29
N GLY A 197 -6.01 1.14 8.12
CA GLY A 197 -6.98 0.94 9.19
C GLY A 197 -6.66 -0.29 10.05
N GLY A 198 -6.97 -0.23 11.37
CA GLY A 198 -6.81 -1.37 12.25
C GLY A 198 -5.35 -1.76 12.55
N LEU A 199 -4.44 -0.78 12.56
CA LEU A 199 -3.04 -0.99 12.97
C LEU A 199 -2.93 -1.28 14.47
N VAL A 200 -3.85 -0.71 15.26
CA VAL A 200 -4.02 -0.93 16.70
C VAL A 200 -5.46 -1.37 16.94
N THR A 201 -5.66 -2.54 17.50
CA THR A 201 -6.98 -3.09 17.85
C THR A 201 -6.89 -3.85 19.16
N ASP A 202 -8.04 -4.17 19.77
CA ASP A 202 -8.10 -5.00 20.99
C ASP A 202 -7.97 -6.51 20.71
N ARG A 203 -7.75 -6.90 19.47
CA ARG A 203 -7.62 -8.32 19.08
C ARG A 203 -6.21 -8.83 19.39
N GLU A 204 -6.11 -10.12 19.70
CA GLU A 204 -4.83 -10.81 19.94
C GLU A 204 -3.90 -10.81 18.71
N ASP A 205 -4.45 -10.72 17.49
CA ASP A 205 -3.71 -10.65 16.22
C ASP A 205 -3.49 -9.22 15.74
N SER A 206 -3.62 -8.21 16.62
CA SER A 206 -3.43 -6.81 16.28
C SER A 206 -2.01 -6.52 15.78
N PRO A 207 -1.86 -5.81 14.65
CA PRO A 207 -0.54 -5.57 14.04
C PRO A 207 0.50 -4.94 14.97
N HIS A 208 0.10 -4.00 15.83
CA HIS A 208 1.04 -3.35 16.75
C HIS A 208 1.69 -4.31 17.76
N LEU A 209 1.05 -5.44 18.07
CA LEU A 209 1.61 -6.46 18.96
C LEU A 209 2.77 -7.23 18.31
N LEU A 210 2.93 -7.13 17.00
CA LEU A 210 4.01 -7.75 16.25
C LEU A 210 5.30 -6.90 16.19
N ILE A 211 5.26 -5.64 16.62
CA ILE A 211 6.40 -4.72 16.58
C ILE A 211 7.68 -5.31 17.20
N PRO A 212 7.63 -6.07 18.32
CA PRO A 212 8.83 -6.71 18.89
C PRO A 212 9.55 -7.69 17.96
N ASN A 213 8.85 -8.18 16.93
CA ASN A 213 9.39 -9.16 15.97
C ASN A 213 9.88 -8.51 14.66
N MET A 214 9.91 -7.19 14.57
CA MET A 214 10.28 -6.47 13.36
C MET A 214 11.70 -5.90 13.47
N ASN A 215 12.36 -5.70 12.31
CA ASN A 215 13.70 -5.08 12.20
C ASN A 215 13.70 -3.93 11.17
N ALA A 216 12.55 -3.48 10.70
CA ALA A 216 12.40 -2.45 9.68
C ALA A 216 12.26 -1.06 10.29
N ASN A 217 12.62 -0.04 9.52
CA ASN A 217 12.26 1.35 9.75
C ASN A 217 10.87 1.61 9.14
N PHE A 218 10.07 2.47 9.75
CA PHE A 218 8.67 2.65 9.36
C PHE A 218 8.33 4.08 8.95
N LEU A 219 7.42 4.20 7.96
CA LEU A 219 6.62 5.38 7.69
C LEU A 219 5.14 4.99 7.84
N ILE A 220 4.43 5.64 8.77
CA ILE A 220 3.00 5.45 9.00
C ILE A 220 2.31 6.78 8.76
N ALA A 221 1.69 6.91 7.58
CA ALA A 221 1.00 8.10 7.12
C ALA A 221 -0.50 7.94 7.37
N ILE A 222 -1.03 8.70 8.34
CA ILE A 222 -2.41 8.59 8.83
C ILE A 222 -3.26 9.69 8.18
N ALA A 223 -4.45 9.37 7.70
CA ALA A 223 -5.41 10.36 7.22
C ALA A 223 -6.02 11.14 8.40
N GLU A 224 -6.34 12.42 8.20
CA GLU A 224 -6.93 13.26 9.25
C GLU A 224 -8.24 12.67 9.79
N ASN A 225 -9.10 12.16 8.92
CA ASN A 225 -10.37 11.57 9.37
C ASN A 225 -10.20 10.23 10.09
N ASP A 226 -9.15 9.45 9.72
CA ASP A 226 -8.81 8.22 10.46
C ASP A 226 -8.28 8.56 11.85
N ASP A 227 -7.44 9.60 11.98
CA ASP A 227 -6.95 10.08 13.28
C ASP A 227 -8.06 10.61 14.18
N LYS A 228 -9.02 11.35 13.61
CA LYS A 228 -10.19 11.83 14.37
C LYS A 228 -11.05 10.68 14.90
N ARG A 229 -11.15 9.59 14.15
CA ARG A 229 -11.95 8.41 14.53
C ARG A 229 -11.23 7.54 15.57
N GLU A 230 -9.92 7.33 15.39
CA GLU A 230 -9.08 6.49 16.24
C GLU A 230 -7.88 7.27 16.82
N PRO A 231 -8.09 8.34 17.62
CA PRO A 231 -7.04 9.29 17.99
C PRO A 231 -5.92 8.69 18.85
N LYS A 232 -6.16 7.53 19.46
CA LYS A 232 -5.16 6.81 20.28
C LYS A 232 -4.18 6.01 19.45
N THR A 233 -4.53 5.65 18.21
CA THR A 233 -3.71 4.77 17.35
C THR A 233 -2.28 5.29 17.19
N LYS A 234 -2.11 6.57 16.83
CA LYS A 234 -0.78 7.18 16.66
C LYS A 234 0.06 7.16 17.94
N THR A 235 -0.56 7.37 19.10
CA THR A 235 0.14 7.37 20.39
C THR A 235 0.58 5.96 20.76
N VAL A 236 -0.32 4.97 20.68
CA VAL A 236 0.01 3.57 20.96
C VAL A 236 1.13 3.07 20.04
N LEU A 237 1.08 3.42 18.76
CA LEU A 237 2.15 3.07 17.82
C LEU A 237 3.47 3.71 18.22
N ARG A 238 3.54 5.03 18.45
CA ARG A 238 4.75 5.76 18.87
C ARG A 238 5.35 5.15 20.14
N ASP A 239 4.55 4.92 21.15
CA ASP A 239 4.97 4.34 22.42
C ASP A 239 5.53 2.93 22.22
N THR A 240 4.89 2.11 21.37
CA THR A 240 5.32 0.74 21.11
C THR A 240 6.61 0.71 20.30
N PHE A 241 6.75 1.48 19.23
CA PHE A 241 8.00 1.57 18.46
C PHE A 241 9.16 2.08 19.34
N ASN A 242 8.94 3.11 20.14
CA ASN A 242 9.93 3.63 21.07
C ASN A 242 10.37 2.59 22.11
N LYS A 243 9.41 1.85 22.68
CA LYS A 243 9.69 0.77 23.66
C LYS A 243 10.66 -0.28 23.11
N TYR A 244 10.56 -0.59 21.83
CA TYR A 244 11.40 -1.60 21.18
C TYR A 244 12.56 -1.01 20.38
N SER A 245 12.81 0.32 20.50
CA SER A 245 13.90 1.03 19.82
C SER A 245 13.90 0.87 18.30
N LEU A 246 12.72 0.81 17.71
CA LEU A 246 12.53 0.78 16.26
C LEU A 246 12.19 2.19 15.75
N GLU A 247 12.84 2.59 14.67
CA GLU A 247 12.60 3.89 14.04
C GLU A 247 11.27 3.89 13.30
N ALA A 248 10.39 4.83 13.65
CA ALA A 248 9.11 5.00 12.98
C ALA A 248 8.73 6.48 12.87
N GLU A 249 8.55 6.96 11.65
CA GLU A 249 7.92 8.22 11.34
C GLU A 249 6.40 8.00 11.29
N ILE A 250 5.66 8.64 12.21
CA ILE A 250 4.20 8.47 12.33
C ILE A 250 3.55 9.84 12.25
N GLU A 251 2.92 10.14 11.11
CA GLU A 251 2.42 11.48 10.82
C GLU A 251 0.93 11.45 10.42
N VAL A 252 0.22 12.48 10.89
CA VAL A 252 -1.15 12.77 10.46
C VAL A 252 -1.08 13.80 9.34
N TYR A 253 -1.64 13.46 8.20
CA TYR A 253 -1.71 14.35 7.04
C TYR A 253 -2.98 15.18 7.13
N GLU A 254 -2.82 16.44 7.53
CA GLU A 254 -3.93 17.38 7.69
C GLU A 254 -4.63 17.65 6.35
N GLY A 255 -5.95 17.72 6.36
CA GLY A 255 -6.77 17.88 5.15
C GLY A 255 -6.83 16.64 4.25
N ALA A 256 -6.09 15.58 4.54
CA ALA A 256 -6.11 14.34 3.76
C ALA A 256 -7.16 13.36 4.31
N MET A 257 -8.01 12.84 3.41
CA MET A 257 -9.06 11.88 3.73
C MET A 257 -8.58 10.46 3.44
N HIS A 258 -9.15 9.45 4.11
CA HIS A 258 -8.81 8.04 3.87
C HIS A 258 -8.85 7.71 2.36
N GLY A 259 -7.72 7.31 1.80
CA GLY A 259 -7.56 7.06 0.36
C GLY A 259 -6.82 8.16 -0.42
N TRP A 260 -6.32 9.21 0.22
CA TRP A 260 -5.72 10.39 -0.44
C TRP A 260 -4.53 10.09 -1.35
N CYS A 261 -3.80 8.99 -1.13
CA CYS A 261 -2.60 8.66 -1.91
C CYS A 261 -2.89 7.87 -3.19
N VAL A 262 -4.11 7.35 -3.38
CA VAL A 262 -4.42 6.45 -4.48
C VAL A 262 -5.01 7.23 -5.65
N LEU A 263 -4.39 7.11 -6.84
CA LEU A 263 -4.65 7.95 -8.02
C LEU A 263 -6.11 8.01 -8.49
N ASP A 264 -6.84 6.91 -8.38
CA ASP A 264 -8.25 6.81 -8.79
C ASP A 264 -9.23 6.99 -7.63
N SER A 265 -8.73 7.41 -6.46
CA SER A 265 -9.58 7.74 -5.32
C SER A 265 -10.29 9.08 -5.54
N ARG A 266 -11.58 9.14 -5.17
CA ARG A 266 -12.36 10.39 -5.21
C ARG A 266 -11.84 11.47 -4.27
N VAL A 267 -10.98 11.10 -3.31
CA VAL A 267 -10.37 12.00 -2.33
C VAL A 267 -8.86 12.15 -2.53
N TYR A 268 -8.38 11.84 -3.74
CA TYR A 268 -6.97 11.99 -4.06
C TYR A 268 -6.51 13.42 -3.79
N ASN A 269 -5.43 13.55 -3.01
CA ASN A 269 -4.79 14.81 -2.68
C ASN A 269 -3.33 14.76 -3.16
N GLN A 270 -3.07 15.43 -4.28
CA GLN A 270 -1.76 15.38 -4.93
C GLN A 270 -0.64 15.89 -4.02
N GLU A 271 -0.83 17.01 -3.31
CA GLU A 271 0.19 17.60 -2.45
C GLU A 271 0.59 16.62 -1.31
N ALA A 272 -0.38 16.10 -0.58
CA ALA A 272 -0.16 15.13 0.46
C ALA A 272 0.44 13.82 -0.08
N ALA A 273 -0.01 13.36 -1.26
CA ALA A 273 0.52 12.14 -1.89
C ALA A 273 1.98 12.30 -2.31
N GLU A 274 2.38 13.45 -2.85
CA GLU A 274 3.77 13.73 -3.22
C GLU A 274 4.67 13.93 -2.00
N GLU A 275 4.18 14.52 -0.92
CA GLU A 275 4.90 14.57 0.34
C GLU A 275 5.16 13.15 0.88
N ALA A 276 4.13 12.31 0.96
CA ALA A 276 4.26 10.93 1.40
C ALA A 276 5.21 10.13 0.48
N TRP A 277 5.15 10.37 -0.83
CA TRP A 277 6.05 9.79 -1.81
C TRP A 277 7.52 10.16 -1.54
N SER A 278 7.81 11.45 -1.34
CA SER A 278 9.15 11.94 -1.04
C SER A 278 9.70 11.30 0.24
N ARG A 279 8.90 11.22 1.30
CA ARG A 279 9.26 10.56 2.57
C ARG A 279 9.52 9.07 2.37
N THR A 280 8.75 8.40 1.52
CA THR A 280 8.96 6.98 1.15
C THR A 280 10.32 6.78 0.49
N LEU A 281 10.65 7.57 -0.53
CA LEU A 281 11.93 7.47 -1.22
C LEU A 281 13.11 7.75 -0.26
N ASN A 282 12.96 8.73 0.63
CA ASN A 282 13.97 9.00 1.67
C ASN A 282 14.13 7.81 2.62
N LEU A 283 13.04 7.18 3.07
CA LEU A 283 13.09 5.99 3.91
C LEU A 283 13.75 4.82 3.17
N PHE A 284 13.35 4.54 1.94
CA PHE A 284 13.91 3.45 1.14
C PHE A 284 15.39 3.64 0.84
N ASN A 285 15.83 4.84 0.47
CA ASN A 285 17.23 5.15 0.18
C ASN A 285 18.17 4.89 1.36
N ARG A 286 17.70 5.07 2.59
CA ARG A 286 18.54 4.86 3.80
C ARG A 286 18.43 3.46 4.41
N SER A 287 17.41 2.69 4.01
CA SER A 287 17.08 1.42 4.68
C SER A 287 17.18 0.17 3.80
N LEU A 288 17.27 0.33 2.48
CA LEU A 288 17.32 -0.77 1.50
C LEU A 288 18.66 -0.92 0.80
#